data_487024540d9a71eded541ec49c00b836
#
_entry.id   487024540d9a71eded541ec49c00b836
#
_cell.length_a   1.000
_cell.length_b   1.000
_cell.length_c   1.000
_cell.angle_alpha   90.00
_cell.angle_beta   90.00
_cell.angle_gamma   90.00
#
_symmetry.space_group_name_H-M   'P 1'
#
loop_
_entity.id
_entity.type
_entity.pdbx_description
1 polymer ?
#
loop_
_entity_poly.entity_id
_entity_poly.type
_entity_poly.pdbx_seq_one_letter_code
_entity_poly.pdbx_strand_id
1 'polypeptide(L)'
;MLINNYNIEINRKDVKNINLKVYPDLTIKASVPKEMNISKVKTMIISKDEWIKNQLKKYEEQNRITKREYVSGEDHYLNGKRYILRVYDSNTPSVKIENNNTLAMYVRKSSSIDNKEKLLNSFYKDNLKIKIDKFMPEIEEEIGVKSKGYSIRKMKNKWGSCNTDKKNIIFNLDLAKKKDVEIKYVITHELIHLIERKHNDNFRFLMNKYCPKWEQYHDSLNEVLNNNKD
;
A
#
# COMPACT_ATOMS: atom_id res chain seq x y z
N MET A 1 -28.42 -12.66 -2.03
CA MET A 1 -28.80 -14.02 -1.63
C MET A 1 -28.24 -14.33 -0.26
N LEU A 2 -29.04 -14.84 0.70
CA LEU A 2 -28.56 -15.19 2.04
C LEU A 2 -27.93 -16.60 2.02
N ILE A 3 -26.66 -16.71 2.44
CA ILE A 3 -25.91 -17.97 2.56
C ILE A 3 -25.09 -17.89 3.86
N ASN A 4 -25.30 -18.83 4.77
CA ASN A 4 -24.59 -18.89 6.06
C ASN A 4 -24.54 -17.54 6.82
N ASN A 5 -25.69 -16.85 6.91
CA ASN A 5 -25.88 -15.52 7.52
C ASN A 5 -25.21 -14.34 6.79
N TYR A 6 -24.62 -14.55 5.61
CA TYR A 6 -24.10 -13.49 4.78
C TYR A 6 -25.05 -13.12 3.65
N ASN A 7 -25.24 -11.82 3.42
CA ASN A 7 -25.93 -11.32 2.24
C ASN A 7 -24.94 -11.21 1.06
N ILE A 8 -24.99 -12.18 0.14
CA ILE A 8 -24.02 -12.30 -0.95
C ILE A 8 -24.68 -11.91 -2.27
N GLU A 9 -24.08 -10.95 -2.97
CA GLU A 9 -24.45 -10.58 -4.33
C GLU A 9 -23.82 -11.57 -5.32
N ILE A 10 -24.68 -12.36 -5.99
CA ILE A 10 -24.22 -13.36 -6.98
C ILE A 10 -24.32 -12.77 -8.37
N ASN A 11 -23.18 -12.63 -9.03
CA ASN A 11 -23.05 -12.14 -10.40
C ASN A 11 -22.68 -13.27 -11.35
N ARG A 12 -23.60 -13.67 -12.24
CA ARG A 12 -23.32 -14.65 -13.28
C ARG A 12 -22.52 -14.02 -14.41
N LYS A 13 -21.34 -14.58 -14.68
CA LYS A 13 -20.39 -14.05 -15.68
C LYS A 13 -19.81 -15.18 -16.52
N ASP A 14 -19.18 -14.83 -17.63
CA ASP A 14 -18.39 -15.77 -18.42
C ASP A 14 -17.00 -15.95 -17.75
N VAL A 15 -16.97 -16.80 -16.73
CA VAL A 15 -15.79 -17.15 -15.95
C VAL A 15 -15.74 -18.65 -15.74
N LYS A 16 -14.53 -19.22 -15.65
CA LYS A 16 -14.34 -20.68 -15.45
C LYS A 16 -14.53 -21.09 -13.99
N ASN A 17 -14.18 -20.23 -13.04
CA ASN A 17 -14.19 -20.52 -11.61
C ASN A 17 -15.02 -19.51 -10.84
N ILE A 18 -15.49 -19.91 -9.66
CA ILE A 18 -16.12 -18.98 -8.72
C ILE A 18 -15.05 -18.04 -8.13
N ASN A 19 -15.32 -16.75 -8.19
CA ASN A 19 -14.47 -15.73 -7.59
C ASN A 19 -15.26 -14.99 -6.51
N LEU A 20 -14.87 -15.17 -5.24
CA LEU A 20 -15.50 -14.55 -4.08
C LEU A 20 -14.67 -13.34 -3.63
N LYS A 21 -15.34 -12.21 -3.42
CA LYS A 21 -14.72 -10.96 -2.94
C LYS A 21 -15.52 -10.38 -1.79
N VAL A 22 -14.83 -9.99 -0.74
CA VAL A 22 -15.35 -9.13 0.33
C VAL A 22 -14.80 -7.72 0.10
N TYR A 23 -15.63 -6.71 0.29
CA TYR A 23 -15.28 -5.31 0.07
C TYR A 23 -15.17 -4.55 1.42
N PRO A 24 -14.48 -3.40 1.43
CA PRO A 24 -14.32 -2.59 2.66
C PRO A 24 -15.63 -2.07 3.27
N ASP A 25 -16.70 -1.99 2.48
CA ASP A 25 -18.05 -1.65 2.92
C ASP A 25 -18.82 -2.87 3.48
N LEU A 26 -18.11 -3.97 3.75
CA LEU A 26 -18.61 -5.26 4.23
C LEU A 26 -19.53 -5.97 3.22
N THR A 27 -19.64 -5.50 1.99
CA THR A 27 -20.40 -6.21 0.95
C THR A 27 -19.62 -7.43 0.45
N ILE A 28 -20.35 -8.52 0.18
CA ILE A 28 -19.78 -9.77 -0.33
C ILE A 28 -20.34 -10.01 -1.73
N LYS A 29 -19.46 -10.16 -2.72
CA LYS A 29 -19.83 -10.45 -4.10
C LYS A 29 -19.18 -11.72 -4.60
N ALA A 30 -19.99 -12.58 -5.24
CA ALA A 30 -19.50 -13.79 -5.90
C ALA A 30 -19.72 -13.68 -7.41
N SER A 31 -18.66 -13.76 -8.20
CA SER A 31 -18.75 -13.98 -9.65
C SER A 31 -18.73 -15.47 -9.92
N VAL A 32 -19.76 -15.98 -10.60
CA VAL A 32 -19.96 -17.42 -10.83
C VAL A 32 -20.18 -17.69 -12.33
N PRO A 33 -19.79 -18.87 -12.85
CA PRO A 33 -20.10 -19.29 -14.21
C PRO A 33 -21.60 -19.28 -14.49
N LYS A 34 -21.99 -18.91 -15.72
CA LYS A 34 -23.41 -18.77 -16.11
C LYS A 34 -24.21 -20.05 -15.84
N GLU A 35 -23.65 -21.20 -16.21
CA GLU A 35 -24.30 -22.53 -16.16
C GLU A 35 -24.14 -23.25 -14.80
N MET A 36 -23.48 -22.64 -13.83
CA MET A 36 -23.20 -23.33 -12.57
C MET A 36 -24.48 -23.46 -11.70
N ASN A 37 -24.70 -24.68 -11.22
CA ASN A 37 -25.83 -24.96 -10.31
C ASN A 37 -25.65 -24.19 -8.98
N ILE A 38 -26.75 -23.58 -8.52
CA ILE A 38 -26.77 -22.75 -7.32
C ILE A 38 -26.38 -23.53 -6.04
N SER A 39 -26.69 -24.84 -5.98
CA SER A 39 -26.28 -25.68 -4.84
C SER A 39 -24.77 -25.82 -4.76
N LYS A 40 -24.06 -25.98 -5.88
CA LYS A 40 -22.58 -25.99 -5.91
C LYS A 40 -22.00 -24.66 -5.47
N VAL A 41 -22.64 -23.55 -5.87
CA VAL A 41 -22.23 -22.20 -5.43
C VAL A 41 -22.36 -22.07 -3.91
N LYS A 42 -23.49 -22.52 -3.33
CA LYS A 42 -23.71 -22.51 -1.87
C LYS A 42 -22.65 -23.32 -1.13
N THR A 43 -22.42 -24.56 -1.55
CA THR A 43 -21.42 -25.45 -0.90
C THR A 43 -20.03 -24.83 -0.91
N MET A 44 -19.62 -24.24 -2.02
CA MET A 44 -18.31 -23.60 -2.16
C MET A 44 -18.21 -22.34 -1.29
N ILE A 45 -19.28 -21.53 -1.19
CA ILE A 45 -19.27 -20.36 -0.31
C ILE A 45 -19.20 -20.79 1.16
N ILE A 46 -19.95 -21.84 1.55
CA ILE A 46 -19.89 -22.40 2.91
C ILE A 46 -18.48 -22.91 3.24
N SER A 47 -17.82 -23.58 2.30
CA SER A 47 -16.42 -24.04 2.52
C SER A 47 -15.41 -22.90 2.72
N LYS A 48 -15.79 -21.64 2.39
CA LYS A 48 -14.99 -20.42 2.57
C LYS A 48 -15.43 -19.57 3.77
N ASP A 49 -16.29 -20.11 4.65
CA ASP A 49 -16.86 -19.38 5.79
C ASP A 49 -15.81 -18.71 6.67
N GLU A 50 -14.78 -19.46 7.06
CA GLU A 50 -13.69 -18.94 7.89
C GLU A 50 -12.92 -17.81 7.18
N TRP A 51 -12.66 -17.97 5.88
CA TRP A 51 -12.03 -16.93 5.09
C TRP A 51 -12.91 -15.67 5.01
N ILE A 52 -14.24 -15.83 4.84
CA ILE A 52 -15.19 -14.70 4.82
C ILE A 52 -15.17 -13.98 6.16
N LYS A 53 -15.26 -14.72 7.29
CA LYS A 53 -15.19 -14.15 8.65
C LYS A 53 -13.93 -13.34 8.87
N ASN A 54 -12.78 -13.90 8.49
CA ASN A 54 -11.50 -13.23 8.62
C ASN A 54 -11.43 -11.95 7.75
N GLN A 55 -11.98 -11.96 6.53
CA GLN A 55 -12.02 -10.77 5.69
C GLN A 55 -12.98 -9.70 6.23
N LEU A 56 -14.16 -10.09 6.73
CA LEU A 56 -15.12 -9.15 7.34
C LEU A 56 -14.54 -8.52 8.60
N LYS A 57 -14.01 -9.33 9.52
CA LYS A 57 -13.34 -8.85 10.74
C LYS A 57 -12.25 -7.84 10.41
N LYS A 58 -11.42 -8.16 9.42
CA LYS A 58 -10.37 -7.28 8.91
C LYS A 58 -10.92 -5.93 8.43
N TYR A 59 -12.01 -5.91 7.65
CA TYR A 59 -12.61 -4.66 7.19
C TYR A 59 -13.36 -3.91 8.28
N GLU A 60 -13.97 -4.61 9.25
CA GLU A 60 -14.57 -4.00 10.44
C GLU A 60 -13.51 -3.28 11.29
N GLU A 61 -12.36 -3.92 11.49
CA GLU A 61 -11.22 -3.31 12.20
C GLU A 61 -10.67 -2.11 11.42
N GLN A 62 -10.55 -2.20 10.08
CA GLN A 62 -10.19 -1.06 9.22
C GLN A 62 -11.17 0.12 9.35
N ASN A 63 -12.47 -0.16 9.43
CA ASN A 63 -13.50 0.87 9.58
C ASN A 63 -13.48 1.50 10.99
N ARG A 64 -12.88 0.82 12.00
CA ARG A 64 -12.60 1.37 13.33
C ARG A 64 -11.38 2.27 13.38
N ILE A 65 -10.48 2.19 12.40
CA ILE A 65 -9.39 3.16 12.25
C ILE A 65 -10.05 4.48 11.88
N THR A 66 -10.13 5.38 12.85
CA THR A 66 -10.72 6.70 12.72
C THR A 66 -10.17 7.39 11.48
N LYS A 67 -11.06 7.78 10.56
CA LYS A 67 -10.69 8.57 9.38
C LYS A 67 -9.87 9.76 9.88
N ARG A 68 -8.65 9.92 9.36
CA ARG A 68 -7.76 11.01 9.79
C ARG A 68 -8.44 12.35 9.55
N GLU A 69 -8.43 13.18 10.55
CA GLU A 69 -8.99 14.54 10.52
C GLU A 69 -7.91 15.59 10.31
N TYR A 70 -6.63 15.16 10.40
CA TYR A 70 -5.47 16.05 10.33
C TYR A 70 -5.55 17.17 11.34
N VAL A 71 -5.76 16.80 12.61
CA VAL A 71 -5.81 17.69 13.77
C VAL A 71 -4.57 17.54 14.64
N SER A 72 -4.31 18.55 15.48
CA SER A 72 -3.18 18.51 16.41
C SER A 72 -3.32 17.34 17.38
N GLY A 73 -2.21 16.59 17.58
CA GLY A 73 -2.14 15.41 18.43
C GLY A 73 -2.11 14.08 17.65
N GLU A 74 -2.44 14.07 16.36
CA GLU A 74 -2.36 12.86 15.54
C GLU A 74 -0.90 12.41 15.32
N ASP A 75 -0.71 11.07 15.32
CA ASP A 75 0.57 10.46 15.02
C ASP A 75 0.80 10.35 13.51
N HIS A 76 1.97 10.79 13.08
CA HIS A 76 2.45 10.64 11.73
C HIS A 76 3.87 10.07 11.70
N TYR A 77 4.21 9.36 10.63
CA TYR A 77 5.53 8.77 10.47
C TYR A 77 6.24 9.38 9.27
N LEU A 78 7.55 9.57 9.39
CA LEU A 78 8.45 9.94 8.30
C LEU A 78 9.80 9.27 8.52
N ASN A 79 10.33 8.61 7.49
CA ASN A 79 11.63 7.90 7.57
C ASN A 79 11.72 6.90 8.73
N GLY A 80 10.62 6.21 9.07
CA GLY A 80 10.53 5.26 10.18
C GLY A 80 10.41 5.91 11.57
N LYS A 81 10.41 7.24 11.66
CA LYS A 81 10.33 7.99 12.93
C LYS A 81 8.91 8.53 13.12
N ARG A 82 8.39 8.45 14.34
CA ARG A 82 7.09 8.99 14.76
C ARG A 82 7.21 10.49 15.02
N TYR A 83 6.21 11.25 14.56
CA TYR A 83 6.02 12.67 14.79
C TYR A 83 4.59 12.93 15.25
N ILE A 84 4.40 13.93 16.09
CA ILE A 84 3.07 14.43 16.50
C ILE A 84 2.71 15.61 15.60
N LEU A 85 1.55 15.54 14.96
CA LEU A 85 1.04 16.63 14.14
C LEU A 85 0.66 17.83 15.03
N ARG A 86 1.08 19.02 14.62
CA ARG A 86 0.64 20.30 15.18
C ARG A 86 0.13 21.15 14.02
N VAL A 87 -1.12 21.58 14.12
CA VAL A 87 -1.79 22.38 13.08
C VAL A 87 -1.87 23.83 13.57
N TYR A 88 -1.33 24.73 12.76
CA TYR A 88 -1.27 26.15 13.02
C TYR A 88 -2.05 26.93 11.96
N ASP A 89 -2.69 28.03 12.37
CA ASP A 89 -3.36 28.94 11.45
C ASP A 89 -2.34 29.77 10.68
N SER A 90 -2.44 29.75 9.36
CA SER A 90 -1.53 30.51 8.48
C SER A 90 -2.15 30.73 7.10
N ASN A 91 -1.90 31.89 6.53
CA ASN A 91 -2.26 32.17 5.13
C ASN A 91 -1.33 31.51 4.11
N THR A 92 -0.15 31.03 4.52
CA THR A 92 0.82 30.35 3.66
C THR A 92 0.84 28.86 4.01
N PRO A 93 0.17 28.00 3.23
CA PRO A 93 0.12 26.55 3.51
C PRO A 93 1.50 25.93 3.41
N SER A 94 1.92 25.20 4.44
CA SER A 94 3.18 24.45 4.43
C SER A 94 3.17 23.32 5.46
N VAL A 95 4.03 22.32 5.25
CA VAL A 95 4.34 21.28 6.23
C VAL A 95 5.85 21.21 6.42
N LYS A 96 6.29 21.17 7.65
CA LYS A 96 7.72 21.04 7.98
C LYS A 96 7.91 20.28 9.30
N ILE A 97 9.11 19.73 9.47
CA ILE A 97 9.51 19.17 10.76
C ILE A 97 10.04 20.32 11.63
N GLU A 98 9.49 20.41 12.81
CA GLU A 98 9.96 21.32 13.86
C GLU A 98 10.33 20.49 15.09
N ASN A 99 11.47 20.85 15.69
CA ASN A 99 12.00 20.08 16.79
C ASN A 99 12.18 18.58 16.42
N ASN A 100 12.53 17.75 17.39
CA ASN A 100 12.85 16.34 17.09
C ASN A 100 11.63 15.44 16.84
N ASN A 101 10.40 15.87 17.13
CA ASN A 101 9.20 15.02 17.13
C ASN A 101 7.92 15.71 16.67
N THR A 102 7.99 16.93 16.15
CA THR A 102 6.82 17.69 15.72
C THR A 102 6.76 17.78 14.20
N LEU A 103 5.63 17.42 13.64
CA LEU A 103 5.25 17.68 12.26
C LEU A 103 4.30 18.89 12.25
N ALA A 104 4.83 20.06 11.91
CA ALA A 104 4.06 21.30 11.91
C ALA A 104 3.36 21.47 10.56
N MET A 105 2.04 21.62 10.57
CA MET A 105 1.20 21.91 9.42
C MET A 105 0.62 23.30 9.54
N TYR A 106 0.93 24.16 8.62
CA TYR A 106 0.43 25.53 8.53
C TYR A 106 -0.66 25.59 7.48
N VAL A 107 -1.88 25.92 7.86
CA VAL A 107 -3.06 25.99 6.97
C VAL A 107 -4.06 27.01 7.49
N ARG A 108 -4.91 27.52 6.61
CA ARG A 108 -6.02 28.40 7.04
C ARG A 108 -7.01 27.61 7.92
N LYS A 109 -7.61 28.26 8.90
CA LYS A 109 -8.66 27.66 9.76
C LYS A 109 -9.77 26.97 8.98
N SER A 110 -10.15 27.54 7.83
CA SER A 110 -11.20 27.03 6.94
C SER A 110 -10.75 25.88 6.04
N SER A 111 -9.49 25.40 6.16
CA SER A 111 -8.98 24.32 5.30
C SER A 111 -9.72 23.03 5.53
N SER A 112 -10.26 22.46 4.46
CA SER A 112 -10.92 21.15 4.49
C SER A 112 -9.92 20.02 4.80
N ILE A 113 -10.44 18.88 5.26
CA ILE A 113 -9.67 17.65 5.49
C ILE A 113 -8.91 17.26 4.20
N ASP A 114 -9.56 17.32 3.04
CA ASP A 114 -8.96 16.98 1.75
C ASP A 114 -7.78 17.90 1.40
N ASN A 115 -7.87 19.19 1.71
CA ASN A 115 -6.77 20.12 1.47
C ASN A 115 -5.58 19.85 2.39
N LYS A 116 -5.84 19.55 3.67
CA LYS A 116 -4.81 19.12 4.62
C LYS A 116 -4.13 17.81 4.17
N GLU A 117 -4.93 16.84 3.72
CA GLU A 117 -4.40 15.58 3.17
C GLU A 117 -3.51 15.80 1.95
N LYS A 118 -3.97 16.61 0.98
CA LYS A 118 -3.17 16.94 -0.22
C LYS A 118 -1.85 17.60 0.14
N LEU A 119 -1.88 18.55 1.06
CA LEU A 119 -0.68 19.26 1.52
C LEU A 119 0.32 18.30 2.19
N LEU A 120 -0.16 17.43 3.08
CA LEU A 120 0.68 16.44 3.74
C LEU A 120 1.23 15.41 2.76
N ASN A 121 0.41 14.96 1.80
CA ASN A 121 0.83 14.03 0.76
C ASN A 121 1.91 14.64 -0.16
N SER A 122 1.84 15.95 -0.45
CA SER A 122 2.91 16.66 -1.17
C SER A 122 4.21 16.63 -0.37
N PHE A 123 4.17 16.96 0.91
CA PHE A 123 5.33 16.88 1.80
C PHE A 123 5.95 15.48 1.84
N TYR A 124 5.15 14.42 1.95
CA TYR A 124 5.64 13.05 1.88
C TYR A 124 6.27 12.72 0.53
N LYS A 125 5.65 13.17 -0.56
CA LYS A 125 6.16 12.94 -1.93
C LYS A 125 7.52 13.58 -2.13
N ASP A 126 7.72 14.81 -1.67
CA ASP A 126 8.97 15.55 -1.82
C ASP A 126 10.10 14.87 -0.99
N ASN A 127 9.79 14.46 0.25
CA ASN A 127 10.74 13.72 1.07
C ASN A 127 11.12 12.36 0.47
N LEU A 128 10.14 11.60 -0.03
CA LEU A 128 10.39 10.30 -0.67
C LEU A 128 11.19 10.47 -1.97
N LYS A 129 10.89 11.52 -2.74
CA LYS A 129 11.64 11.83 -3.97
C LYS A 129 13.12 12.02 -3.69
N ILE A 130 13.49 12.80 -2.67
CA ILE A 130 14.89 13.00 -2.25
C ILE A 130 15.56 11.66 -1.96
N LYS A 131 14.86 10.72 -1.29
CA LYS A 131 15.41 9.40 -0.95
C LYS A 131 15.60 8.52 -2.20
N ILE A 132 14.60 8.49 -3.07
CA ILE A 132 14.68 7.71 -4.31
C ILE A 132 15.77 8.26 -5.22
N ASP A 133 15.85 9.59 -5.41
CA ASP A 133 16.86 10.25 -6.23
C ASP A 133 18.29 9.97 -5.72
N LYS A 134 18.43 9.77 -4.40
CA LYS A 134 19.71 9.39 -3.78
C LYS A 134 20.03 7.89 -4.00
N PHE A 135 19.08 6.99 -3.68
CA PHE A 135 19.39 5.57 -3.59
C PHE A 135 19.31 4.85 -4.95
N MET A 136 18.40 5.29 -5.83
CA MET A 136 18.12 4.57 -7.07
C MET A 136 19.32 4.52 -8.02
N PRO A 137 20.09 5.60 -8.25
CA PRO A 137 21.28 5.54 -9.09
C PRO A 137 22.35 4.58 -8.57
N GLU A 138 22.59 4.57 -7.26
CA GLU A 138 23.56 3.67 -6.62
C GLU A 138 23.17 2.19 -6.84
N ILE A 139 21.89 1.86 -6.66
CA ILE A 139 21.36 0.51 -6.80
C ILE A 139 21.29 0.10 -8.28
N GLU A 140 20.95 1.02 -9.19
CA GLU A 140 20.96 0.77 -10.63
C GLU A 140 22.37 0.39 -11.12
N GLU A 141 23.40 1.08 -10.64
CA GLU A 141 24.81 0.79 -10.96
C GLU A 141 25.24 -0.57 -10.39
N GLU A 142 24.91 -0.84 -9.14
CA GLU A 142 25.25 -2.12 -8.47
C GLU A 142 24.62 -3.33 -9.15
N ILE A 143 23.37 -3.23 -9.59
CA ILE A 143 22.64 -4.31 -10.29
C ILE A 143 23.05 -4.40 -11.76
N GLY A 144 23.52 -3.30 -12.35
CA GLY A 144 23.84 -3.21 -13.79
C GLY A 144 22.60 -3.02 -14.66
N VAL A 145 21.55 -2.33 -14.16
CA VAL A 145 20.33 -2.03 -14.90
C VAL A 145 20.06 -0.54 -14.93
N LYS A 146 19.23 -0.09 -15.87
CA LYS A 146 18.80 1.30 -15.95
C LYS A 146 17.29 1.40 -16.20
N SER A 147 16.58 2.04 -15.29
CA SER A 147 15.20 2.44 -15.51
C SER A 147 15.12 3.68 -16.42
N LYS A 148 13.96 3.90 -17.04
CA LYS A 148 13.69 5.15 -17.77
C LYS A 148 13.18 6.26 -16.85
N GLY A 149 12.79 5.91 -15.63
CA GLY A 149 12.30 6.84 -14.62
C GLY A 149 11.30 6.20 -13.68
N TYR A 150 10.81 7.03 -12.77
CA TYR A 150 9.83 6.56 -11.78
C TYR A 150 8.73 7.61 -11.54
N SER A 151 7.67 7.18 -10.84
CA SER A 151 6.63 8.05 -10.30
C SER A 151 6.24 7.61 -8.91
N ILE A 152 5.77 8.57 -8.09
CA ILE A 152 5.27 8.30 -6.73
C ILE A 152 3.77 8.49 -6.75
N ARG A 153 3.03 7.46 -6.30
CA ARG A 153 1.55 7.44 -6.24
C ARG A 153 1.07 6.77 -4.96
N LYS A 154 -0.10 7.14 -4.48
CA LYS A 154 -0.77 6.39 -3.40
C LYS A 154 -1.27 5.05 -3.96
N MET A 155 -0.89 3.94 -3.34
CA MET A 155 -1.24 2.59 -3.76
C MET A 155 -1.83 1.82 -2.58
N LYS A 156 -2.87 0.99 -2.82
CA LYS A 156 -3.57 0.28 -1.72
C LYS A 156 -2.84 -0.98 -1.24
N ASN A 157 -2.28 -1.77 -2.18
CA ASN A 157 -1.87 -3.15 -1.89
C ASN A 157 -0.43 -3.47 -2.32
N LYS A 158 0.36 -2.48 -2.68
CA LYS A 158 1.73 -2.66 -3.18
C LYS A 158 2.63 -1.54 -2.71
N TRP A 159 3.91 -1.85 -2.48
CA TRP A 159 4.94 -0.87 -2.17
C TRP A 159 5.60 -0.30 -3.43
N GLY A 160 5.65 -1.10 -4.50
CA GLY A 160 6.14 -0.69 -5.80
C GLY A 160 5.47 -1.45 -6.93
N SER A 161 5.81 -1.10 -8.16
CA SER A 161 5.43 -1.82 -9.38
C SER A 161 6.35 -1.43 -10.53
N CYS A 162 6.94 -2.41 -11.19
CA CYS A 162 7.76 -2.21 -12.38
C CYS A 162 6.99 -2.53 -13.66
N ASN A 163 6.98 -1.60 -14.60
CA ASN A 163 6.60 -1.89 -15.98
C ASN A 163 7.87 -2.22 -16.77
N THR A 164 8.12 -3.48 -17.00
CA THR A 164 9.34 -3.99 -17.63
C THR A 164 9.50 -3.55 -19.07
N ASP A 165 8.39 -3.41 -19.84
CA ASP A 165 8.43 -3.02 -21.24
C ASP A 165 8.77 -1.53 -21.39
N LYS A 166 8.21 -0.69 -20.54
CA LYS A 166 8.49 0.75 -20.51
C LYS A 166 9.70 1.10 -19.64
N LYS A 167 10.21 0.16 -18.86
CA LYS A 167 11.27 0.35 -17.86
C LYS A 167 10.96 1.48 -16.88
N ASN A 168 9.69 1.65 -16.51
CA ASN A 168 9.22 2.66 -15.56
C ASN A 168 8.77 2.01 -14.26
N ILE A 169 9.12 2.64 -13.14
CA ILE A 169 8.80 2.16 -11.80
C ILE A 169 7.79 3.11 -11.14
N ILE A 170 6.85 2.55 -10.39
CA ILE A 170 5.92 3.30 -9.56
C ILE A 170 6.20 2.94 -8.10
N PHE A 171 6.44 3.92 -7.26
CA PHE A 171 6.61 3.75 -5.82
C PHE A 171 5.38 4.22 -5.06
N ASN A 172 5.03 3.51 -3.99
CA ASN A 172 3.94 3.90 -3.11
C ASN A 172 4.37 5.09 -2.25
N LEU A 173 3.50 6.12 -2.19
CA LEU A 173 3.71 7.31 -1.35
C LEU A 173 3.97 6.97 0.12
N ASP A 174 3.34 5.90 0.63
CA ASP A 174 3.48 5.47 2.01
C ASP A 174 4.91 4.97 2.36
N LEU A 175 5.77 4.74 1.36
CA LEU A 175 7.20 4.50 1.57
C LEU A 175 7.89 5.69 2.26
N ALA A 176 7.41 6.92 2.12
CA ALA A 176 7.94 8.07 2.85
C ALA A 176 7.93 7.86 4.37
N LYS A 177 7.01 7.03 4.87
CA LYS A 177 6.85 6.72 6.29
C LYS A 177 7.84 5.65 6.77
N LYS A 178 8.55 4.97 5.87
CA LYS A 178 9.38 3.80 6.12
C LYS A 178 10.86 4.15 6.29
N LYS A 179 11.61 3.23 6.90
CA LYS A 179 13.07 3.40 7.07
C LYS A 179 13.79 3.32 5.72
N ASP A 180 14.96 3.93 5.64
CA ASP A 180 15.79 3.94 4.43
C ASP A 180 16.10 2.53 3.90
N VAL A 181 16.31 1.55 4.79
CA VAL A 181 16.57 0.16 4.41
C VAL A 181 15.37 -0.50 3.72
N GLU A 182 14.15 -0.17 4.14
CA GLU A 182 12.92 -0.66 3.53
C GLU A 182 12.68 0.01 2.17
N ILE A 183 12.99 1.31 2.06
CA ILE A 183 12.94 2.04 0.77
C ILE A 183 13.93 1.43 -0.23
N LYS A 184 15.19 1.20 0.20
CA LYS A 184 16.22 0.55 -0.63
C LYS A 184 15.79 -0.85 -1.07
N TYR A 185 15.22 -1.64 -0.16
CA TYR A 185 14.67 -2.95 -0.50
C TYR A 185 13.63 -2.88 -1.63
N VAL A 186 12.65 -1.96 -1.55
CA VAL A 186 11.63 -1.84 -2.59
C VAL A 186 12.24 -1.37 -3.90
N ILE A 187 13.19 -0.44 -3.88
CA ILE A 187 13.92 0.00 -5.09
C ILE A 187 14.64 -1.20 -5.73
N THR A 188 15.39 -1.98 -4.96
CA THR A 188 16.10 -3.17 -5.43
C THR A 188 15.12 -4.18 -6.04
N HIS A 189 14.01 -4.45 -5.35
CA HIS A 189 12.97 -5.37 -5.80
C HIS A 189 12.40 -4.99 -7.18
N GLU A 190 12.04 -3.72 -7.36
CA GLU A 190 11.47 -3.22 -8.62
C GLU A 190 12.52 -3.15 -9.75
N LEU A 191 13.79 -2.87 -9.44
CA LEU A 191 14.87 -2.87 -10.41
C LEU A 191 15.23 -4.29 -10.88
N ILE A 192 15.21 -5.28 -9.98
CA ILE A 192 15.42 -6.69 -10.35
C ILE A 192 14.35 -7.18 -11.32
N HIS A 193 13.13 -6.65 -11.27
CA HIS A 193 12.10 -6.97 -12.26
C HIS A 193 12.46 -6.56 -13.70
N LEU A 194 13.43 -5.68 -13.90
CA LEU A 194 13.96 -5.37 -15.24
C LEU A 194 14.79 -6.53 -15.81
N ILE A 195 15.29 -7.46 -14.96
CA ILE A 195 16.04 -8.66 -15.32
C ILE A 195 15.10 -9.87 -15.31
N GLU A 196 14.35 -10.04 -14.23
CA GLU A 196 13.48 -11.20 -13.99
C GLU A 196 12.06 -10.78 -13.59
N ARG A 197 11.10 -11.04 -14.46
CA ARG A 197 9.69 -10.61 -14.26
C ARG A 197 8.97 -11.37 -13.15
N LYS A 198 9.35 -12.64 -12.94
CA LYS A 198 8.66 -13.55 -12.01
C LYS A 198 9.47 -13.70 -10.72
N HIS A 199 8.78 -13.86 -9.60
CA HIS A 199 9.41 -14.17 -8.30
C HIS A 199 9.83 -15.66 -8.20
N ASN A 200 10.60 -16.12 -9.18
CA ASN A 200 11.17 -17.47 -9.26
C ASN A 200 12.53 -17.56 -8.51
N ASP A 201 13.22 -18.69 -8.64
CA ASP A 201 14.49 -18.91 -7.96
C ASP A 201 15.59 -17.96 -8.46
N ASN A 202 15.57 -17.56 -9.74
CA ASN A 202 16.50 -16.57 -10.27
C ASN A 202 16.26 -15.19 -9.63
N PHE A 203 15.01 -14.77 -9.47
CA PHE A 203 14.65 -13.55 -8.75
C PHE A 203 15.15 -13.58 -7.30
N ARG A 204 14.91 -14.70 -6.59
CA ARG A 204 15.37 -14.87 -5.20
C ARG A 204 16.89 -14.85 -5.10
N PHE A 205 17.59 -15.49 -6.05
CA PHE A 205 19.05 -15.43 -6.12
C PHE A 205 19.56 -14.00 -6.27
N LEU A 206 18.97 -13.20 -7.17
CA LEU A 206 19.31 -11.79 -7.35
C LEU A 206 19.00 -10.97 -6.10
N MET A 207 17.85 -11.19 -5.46
CA MET A 207 17.50 -10.52 -4.20
C MET A 207 18.51 -10.85 -3.09
N ASN A 208 18.91 -12.11 -2.93
CA ASN A 208 19.91 -12.51 -1.95
C ASN A 208 21.27 -11.88 -2.24
N LYS A 209 21.62 -11.70 -3.51
CA LYS A 209 22.89 -11.06 -3.91
C LYS A 209 22.91 -9.56 -3.59
N TYR A 210 21.85 -8.83 -3.96
CA TYR A 210 21.84 -7.36 -3.90
C TYR A 210 21.13 -6.79 -2.66
N CYS A 211 20.37 -7.60 -1.93
CA CYS A 211 19.68 -7.22 -0.70
C CYS A 211 19.59 -8.41 0.27
N PRO A 212 20.69 -8.89 0.89
CA PRO A 212 20.73 -10.16 1.64
C PRO A 212 19.69 -10.30 2.76
N LYS A 213 19.17 -9.17 3.31
CA LYS A 213 18.14 -9.16 4.36
C LYS A 213 16.75 -8.87 3.82
N TRP A 214 16.52 -9.09 2.54
CA TRP A 214 15.28 -8.71 1.88
C TRP A 214 14.02 -9.36 2.49
N GLU A 215 14.11 -10.60 2.98
CA GLU A 215 12.97 -11.28 3.63
C GLU A 215 12.50 -10.54 4.88
N GLN A 216 13.43 -10.06 5.71
CA GLN A 216 13.10 -9.28 6.91
C GLN A 216 12.40 -7.96 6.56
N TYR A 217 12.85 -7.28 5.49
CA TYR A 217 12.23 -6.03 5.04
C TYR A 217 10.86 -6.29 4.38
N HIS A 218 10.75 -7.39 3.65
CA HIS A 218 9.48 -7.85 3.07
C HIS A 218 8.45 -8.09 4.17
N ASP A 219 8.81 -8.83 5.22
CA ASP A 219 7.90 -9.17 6.31
C ASP A 219 7.50 -7.92 7.11
N SER A 220 8.47 -7.06 7.47
CA SER A 220 8.20 -5.77 8.13
C SER A 220 7.22 -4.89 7.34
N LEU A 221 7.38 -4.82 6.01
CA LEU A 221 6.49 -4.05 5.16
C LEU A 221 5.10 -4.71 5.01
N ASN A 222 5.03 -6.04 5.00
CA ASN A 222 3.76 -6.77 4.86
C ASN A 222 2.97 -6.84 6.16
N GLU A 223 3.61 -6.92 7.32
CA GLU A 223 2.93 -6.71 8.61
C GLU A 223 2.19 -5.38 8.62
N VAL A 224 2.81 -4.33 8.10
CA VAL A 224 2.18 -3.00 8.02
C VAL A 224 1.13 -2.91 6.92
N LEU A 225 1.30 -3.58 5.77
CA LEU A 225 0.23 -3.70 4.77
C LEU A 225 -0.91 -4.56 5.32
N ASN A 226 -0.61 -5.54 6.15
CA ASN A 226 -1.61 -6.36 6.83
C ASN A 226 -2.27 -5.59 7.97
N ASN A 227 -1.52 -4.78 8.74
CA ASN A 227 -2.03 -3.90 9.80
C ASN A 227 -2.68 -2.61 9.23
N ASN A 228 -2.35 -2.17 8.01
CA ASN A 228 -3.10 -1.14 7.26
C ASN A 228 -4.22 -1.74 6.40
N LYS A 229 -4.32 -3.06 6.43
CA LYS A 229 -5.47 -3.86 6.00
C LYS A 229 -6.31 -4.26 7.22
N ASP A 230 -5.85 -3.96 8.42
CA ASP A 230 -6.58 -3.98 9.68
C ASP A 230 -7.26 -2.64 9.92
#